data_9da6bb3f1ad48310c2e056646ad69a97
#
_entry.id   9da6bb3f1ad48310c2e056646ad69a97
#
_cell.length_a   1.000
_cell.length_b   1.000
_cell.length_c   1.000
_cell.angle_alpha   90.00
_cell.angle_beta   90.00
_cell.angle_gamma   90.00
#
_symmetry.space_group_name_H-M   'P 1'
#
loop_
_entity.id
_entity.type
_entity.pdbx_description
1 polymer ?
#
loop_
_entity_poly.entity_id
_entity_poly.type
_entity_poly.pdbx_seq_one_letter_code
_entity_poly.pdbx_strand_id
1 'polypeptide(L)'
;MRYPGFERVEPLNRIQVRVHGDSMWPTLNDGDYVEAIQGKTPVVGDIVVAHHPFKKMTVIKRVKRILEEGVFIQGDNPDPNGSDDSHNFGPVPTSSIIAIIQD
;
A
#
# COMPACT_ATOMS: atom_id res chain seq x y z
N MET A 1 -35.98 -10.15 7.62
CA MET A 1 -36.21 -8.76 7.37
C MET A 1 -34.94 -7.97 7.52
N ARG A 2 -34.76 -7.04 6.63
CA ARG A 2 -33.64 -6.16 6.74
C ARG A 2 -33.94 -5.10 7.74
N TYR A 3 -33.09 -4.92 8.61
CA TYR A 3 -33.22 -3.82 9.54
C TYR A 3 -32.93 -2.52 8.81
N PRO A 4 -33.73 -1.50 9.01
CA PRO A 4 -33.46 -0.26 8.33
C PRO A 4 -32.05 0.26 8.55
N GLY A 5 -31.54 0.14 9.72
CA GLY A 5 -30.17 0.56 9.99
C GLY A 5 -29.14 -0.50 9.78
N PHE A 6 -29.59 -1.65 9.34
CA PHE A 6 -28.69 -2.74 9.15
C PHE A 6 -27.99 -2.60 7.83
N GLU A 7 -26.74 -2.32 7.91
CA GLU A 7 -25.94 -2.26 6.70
C GLU A 7 -25.27 -3.57 6.52
N ARG A 8 -25.50 -4.13 5.37
CA ARG A 8 -24.71 -5.25 5.01
C ARG A 8 -23.33 -4.71 4.71
N VAL A 9 -22.49 -4.77 5.67
CA VAL A 9 -21.12 -4.35 5.45
C VAL A 9 -20.45 -5.45 4.65
N GLU A 10 -20.01 -5.10 3.47
CA GLU A 10 -19.28 -6.06 2.66
C GLU A 10 -18.01 -6.45 3.39
N PRO A 11 -17.73 -7.73 3.51
CA PRO A 11 -16.45 -8.11 4.09
C PRO A 11 -15.34 -7.56 3.22
N LEU A 12 -14.36 -6.98 3.85
CA LEU A 12 -13.18 -6.51 3.13
C LEU A 12 -12.43 -7.73 2.60
N ASN A 13 -11.97 -7.63 1.38
CA ASN A 13 -11.19 -8.72 0.82
C ASN A 13 -9.82 -8.77 1.45
N ARG A 14 -9.46 -9.92 1.96
CA ARG A 14 -8.13 -10.18 2.49
C ARG A 14 -7.34 -10.92 1.44
N ILE A 15 -6.14 -10.45 1.20
CA ILE A 15 -5.22 -11.11 0.27
C ILE A 15 -3.90 -11.33 0.97
N GLN A 16 -3.19 -12.37 0.53
CA GLN A 16 -1.84 -12.61 1.00
C GLN A 16 -0.87 -12.05 -0.03
N VAL A 17 0.12 -11.33 0.45
CA VAL A 17 1.09 -10.67 -0.40
C VAL A 17 2.48 -11.15 -0.03
N ARG A 18 3.28 -11.48 -1.02
CA ARG A 18 4.67 -11.81 -0.79
C ARG A 18 5.51 -10.57 -1.05
N VAL A 19 6.41 -10.28 -0.11
CA VAL A 19 7.32 -9.14 -0.22
C VAL A 19 8.50 -9.52 -1.11
N HIS A 20 8.77 -8.70 -2.10
CA HIS A 20 9.92 -8.87 -2.99
C HIS A 20 10.85 -7.68 -2.83
N GLY A 21 12.11 -7.94 -2.58
CA GLY A 21 13.12 -6.91 -2.46
C GLY A 21 13.17 -6.30 -1.07
N ASP A 22 14.01 -5.31 -0.91
CA ASP A 22 14.37 -4.75 0.39
C ASP A 22 13.91 -3.33 0.61
N SER A 23 12.98 -2.84 -0.21
CA SER A 23 12.56 -1.43 -0.09
C SER A 23 11.88 -1.11 1.24
N MET A 24 11.35 -2.12 1.91
CA MET A 24 10.66 -1.93 3.19
C MET A 24 11.46 -2.47 4.37
N TRP A 25 12.72 -2.84 4.14
CA TRP A 25 13.59 -3.27 5.23
C TRP A 25 13.84 -2.09 6.17
N PRO A 26 13.87 -2.28 7.48
CA PRO A 26 13.76 -3.55 8.20
C PRO A 26 12.32 -3.91 8.61
N THR A 27 11.34 -3.14 8.22
CA THR A 27 9.95 -3.37 8.61
C THR A 27 9.41 -4.66 8.01
N LEU A 28 9.65 -4.83 6.72
CA LEU A 28 9.30 -6.05 5.99
C LEU A 28 10.53 -6.51 5.24
N ASN A 29 10.70 -7.82 5.16
CA ASN A 29 11.89 -8.41 4.54
C ASN A 29 11.50 -9.17 3.29
N ASP A 30 12.43 -9.23 2.33
CA ASP A 30 12.26 -10.03 1.13
C ASP A 30 11.83 -11.44 1.50
N GLY A 31 10.80 -11.92 0.85
CA GLY A 31 10.27 -13.26 1.08
C GLY A 31 9.20 -13.36 2.13
N ASP A 32 8.96 -12.31 2.90
CA ASP A 32 7.89 -12.32 3.90
C ASP A 32 6.53 -12.46 3.22
N TYR A 33 5.62 -13.16 3.90
CA TYR A 33 4.22 -13.21 3.51
C TYR A 33 3.45 -12.36 4.50
N VAL A 34 2.67 -11.43 4.00
CA VAL A 34 1.89 -10.53 4.83
C VAL A 34 0.46 -10.49 4.33
N GLU A 35 -0.46 -10.19 5.23
CA GLU A 35 -1.85 -10.06 4.89
C GLU A 35 -2.16 -8.61 4.56
N ALA A 36 -2.99 -8.42 3.54
CA ALA A 36 -3.42 -7.08 3.14
C ALA A 36 -4.94 -7.07 2.96
N ILE A 37 -5.51 -5.90 3.12
CA ILE A 37 -6.95 -5.71 3.00
C ILE A 37 -7.22 -4.75 1.86
N GLN A 38 -8.11 -5.15 0.96
CA GLN A 38 -8.60 -4.30 -0.12
C GLN A 38 -9.84 -3.55 0.35
N GLY A 39 -10.11 -2.43 -0.29
CA GLY A 39 -11.36 -1.69 -0.06
C GLY A 39 -11.31 -0.65 1.04
N LYS A 40 -10.18 -0.48 1.70
CA LYS A 40 -10.03 0.57 2.71
C LYS A 40 -9.34 1.78 2.10
N THR A 41 -9.67 2.95 2.65
CA THR A 41 -8.98 4.18 2.28
C THR A 41 -7.66 4.27 3.05
N PRO A 42 -6.54 4.46 2.37
CA PRO A 42 -5.26 4.57 3.06
C PRO A 42 -5.14 5.87 3.86
N VAL A 43 -4.42 5.81 4.95
CA VAL A 43 -4.06 6.97 5.75
C VAL A 43 -2.55 7.03 5.91
N VAL A 44 -2.06 8.18 6.32
CA VAL A 44 -0.62 8.36 6.56
C VAL A 44 -0.15 7.33 7.58
N GLY A 45 0.97 6.69 7.28
CA GLY A 45 1.53 5.63 8.11
C GLY A 45 1.20 4.23 7.66
N ASP A 46 0.17 4.06 6.84
CA ASP A 46 -0.17 2.74 6.30
C ASP A 46 0.92 2.25 5.36
N ILE A 47 1.13 0.93 5.36
CA ILE A 47 1.93 0.29 4.32
C ILE A 47 0.95 -0.23 3.28
N VAL A 48 1.14 0.15 2.03
CA VAL A 48 0.20 -0.15 0.96
C VAL A 48 0.86 -0.94 -0.16
N VAL A 49 0.02 -1.70 -0.85
CA VAL A 49 0.37 -2.32 -2.13
C VAL A 49 -0.21 -1.42 -3.21
N ALA A 50 0.61 -0.98 -4.13
CA ALA A 50 0.19 -0.03 -5.15
C ALA A 50 0.74 -0.42 -6.52
N HIS A 51 0.02 -0.03 -7.57
CA HIS A 51 0.54 -0.16 -8.93
C HIS A 51 1.66 0.85 -9.15
N HIS A 52 2.75 0.39 -9.71
CA HIS A 52 3.82 1.30 -10.15
C HIS A 52 3.27 2.16 -11.30
N PRO A 53 3.50 3.48 -11.30
CA PRO A 53 2.91 4.33 -12.33
C PRO A 53 3.46 4.12 -13.73
N PHE A 54 4.66 3.59 -13.86
CA PHE A 54 5.32 3.48 -15.16
C PHE A 54 5.71 2.06 -15.55
N LYS A 55 5.60 1.11 -14.63
CA LYS A 55 5.98 -0.28 -14.88
C LYS A 55 4.82 -1.20 -14.58
N LYS A 56 4.77 -2.33 -15.27
CA LYS A 56 3.73 -3.33 -15.01
C LYS A 56 4.11 -4.17 -13.81
N MET A 57 4.08 -3.55 -12.65
CA MET A 57 4.40 -4.23 -11.41
C MET A 57 3.72 -3.50 -10.27
N THR A 58 3.65 -4.17 -9.15
CA THR A 58 3.18 -3.56 -7.90
C THR A 58 4.37 -3.30 -7.00
N VAL A 59 4.20 -2.34 -6.11
CA VAL A 59 5.20 -1.98 -5.11
C VAL A 59 4.55 -1.98 -3.73
N ILE A 60 5.35 -2.18 -2.70
CA ILE A 60 4.90 -2.09 -1.32
C ILE A 60 5.68 -0.94 -0.70
N LYS A 61 4.96 0.07 -0.22
CA LYS A 61 5.55 1.30 0.30
C LYS A 61 4.71 1.83 1.44
N ARG A 62 5.28 2.76 2.20
CA ARG A 62 4.56 3.43 3.29
C ARG A 62 3.99 4.75 2.79
N VAL A 63 2.76 5.03 3.18
CA VAL A 63 2.14 6.32 2.90
C VAL A 63 2.76 7.37 3.79
N LYS A 64 3.43 8.34 3.20
CA LYS A 64 4.07 9.42 3.93
C LYS A 64 3.22 10.67 3.95
N ARG A 65 2.52 10.97 2.88
CA ARG A 65 1.65 12.13 2.78
C ARG A 65 0.51 11.84 1.84
N ILE A 66 -0.62 12.48 2.10
CA ILE A 66 -1.77 12.44 1.20
C ILE A 66 -1.98 13.86 0.71
N LEU A 67 -1.92 14.03 -0.60
CA LEU A 67 -1.96 15.33 -1.26
C LEU A 67 -3.16 15.37 -2.18
N GLU A 68 -3.50 16.55 -2.69
CA GLU A 68 -4.59 16.67 -3.66
C GLU A 68 -4.28 15.85 -4.91
N GLU A 69 -3.03 15.87 -5.35
CA GLU A 69 -2.63 15.16 -6.56
C GLU A 69 -2.43 13.67 -6.34
N GLY A 70 -2.49 13.18 -5.11
CA GLY A 70 -2.34 11.75 -4.87
C GLY A 70 -1.63 11.43 -3.58
N VAL A 71 -1.13 10.22 -3.52
CA VAL A 71 -0.53 9.65 -2.31
C VAL A 71 0.97 9.57 -2.52
N PHE A 72 1.72 10.19 -1.61
CA PHE A 72 3.18 10.12 -1.64
C PHE A 72 3.60 8.89 -0.85
N ILE A 73 4.22 7.94 -1.52
CA ILE A 73 4.63 6.66 -0.95
C ILE A 73 6.14 6.52 -0.95
N GLN A 74 6.68 5.91 0.10
CA GLN A 74 8.11 5.85 0.33
C GLN A 74 8.49 4.52 0.95
N GLY A 75 9.61 3.96 0.51
CA GLY A 75 10.17 2.77 1.15
C GLY A 75 10.73 3.09 2.53
N ASP A 76 10.67 2.12 3.43
CA ASP A 76 11.21 2.26 4.77
C ASP A 76 12.73 2.08 4.80
N ASN A 77 13.31 1.53 3.75
CA ASN A 77 14.75 1.26 3.72
C ASN A 77 15.52 2.59 3.80
N PRO A 78 16.41 2.74 4.77
CA PRO A 78 17.16 3.99 4.93
C PRO A 78 18.21 4.23 3.84
N ASP A 79 18.54 3.21 3.05
CA ASP A 79 19.47 3.37 1.93
C ASP A 79 18.76 4.18 0.84
N PRO A 80 19.32 5.33 0.43
CA PRO A 80 18.68 6.15 -0.60
C PRO A 80 18.54 5.44 -1.94
N ASN A 81 19.30 4.38 -2.17
CA ASN A 81 19.18 3.57 -3.39
C ASN A 81 18.34 2.31 -3.17
N GLY A 82 17.78 2.14 -1.98
CA GLY A 82 17.06 0.92 -1.62
C GLY A 82 15.61 0.88 -2.04
N SER A 83 15.10 1.93 -2.68
CA SER A 83 13.70 2.02 -2.99
C SER A 83 13.46 2.91 -4.21
N ASP A 84 12.56 2.44 -5.08
CA ASP A 84 12.01 3.25 -6.17
C ASP A 84 10.62 3.67 -5.70
N ASP A 85 10.45 4.94 -5.41
CA ASP A 85 9.23 5.42 -4.78
C ASP A 85 8.86 6.83 -5.27
N SER A 86 7.96 7.50 -4.54
CA SER A 86 7.46 8.80 -4.97
C SER A 86 8.54 9.89 -5.07
N HIS A 87 9.71 9.68 -4.48
CA HIS A 87 10.83 10.59 -4.70
C HIS A 87 11.27 10.55 -6.16
N ASN A 88 11.08 9.40 -6.81
CA ASN A 88 11.45 9.23 -8.22
C ASN A 88 10.28 9.48 -9.16
N PHE A 89 9.09 8.99 -8.82
CA PHE A 89 7.97 9.02 -9.77
C PHE A 89 6.80 9.89 -9.32
N GLY A 90 6.93 10.58 -8.19
CA GLY A 90 5.89 11.49 -7.72
C GLY A 90 4.73 10.77 -7.01
N PRO A 91 3.74 11.53 -6.54
CA PRO A 91 2.57 10.93 -5.91
C PRO A 91 1.80 10.05 -6.87
N VAL A 92 1.21 8.99 -6.36
CA VAL A 92 0.39 8.08 -7.18
C VAL A 92 -1.07 8.35 -6.91
N PRO A 93 -1.95 8.15 -7.91
CA PRO A 93 -3.38 8.32 -7.67
C PRO A 93 -3.86 7.35 -6.59
N THR A 94 -4.84 7.78 -5.82
CA THR A 94 -5.44 6.90 -4.81
C THR A 94 -5.96 5.61 -5.44
N SER A 95 -6.44 5.69 -6.68
CA SER A 95 -6.92 4.52 -7.41
C SER A 95 -5.84 3.49 -7.69
N SER A 96 -4.57 3.86 -7.57
CA SER A 96 -3.46 2.92 -7.74
C SER A 96 -3.22 2.07 -6.50
N ILE A 97 -3.80 2.44 -5.36
CA ILE A 97 -3.63 1.68 -4.12
C ILE A 97 -4.53 0.46 -4.19
N ILE A 98 -3.93 -0.71 -4.08
CA ILE A 98 -4.64 -1.99 -4.22
C ILE A 98 -5.11 -2.49 -2.87
N ALA A 99 -4.25 -2.40 -1.86
CA ALA A 99 -4.53 -2.99 -0.56
C ALA A 99 -3.64 -2.35 0.51
N ILE A 100 -4.04 -2.53 1.76
CA ILE A 100 -3.31 -2.02 2.91
C ILE A 100 -2.82 -3.21 3.71
N ILE A 101 -1.53 -3.23 4.00
CA ILE A 101 -0.92 -4.31 4.77
C ILE A 101 -1.45 -4.28 6.20
N GLN A 102 -1.78 -5.45 6.70
CA GLN A 102 -2.24 -5.63 8.08
C GLN A 102 -1.11 -6.26 8.89
N ASP A 103 -0.93 -5.79 10.09
CA ASP A 103 0.04 -6.35 11.01
C ASP A 103 -0.53 -7.53 11.77
#